data_de18680407a6700423928177f8ab6e99
#
_entry.id   de18680407a6700423928177f8ab6e99
#
_cell.length_a   1.000
_cell.length_b   1.000
_cell.length_c   1.000
_cell.angle_alpha   90.00
_cell.angle_beta   90.00
_cell.angle_gamma   90.00
#
_symmetry.space_group_name_H-M   'P 1'
#
loop_
_entity.id
_entity.type
_entity.pdbx_description
1 polymer ?
#
loop_
_entity_poly.entity_id
_entity_poly.type
_entity_poly.pdbx_seq_one_letter_code
_entity_poly.pdbx_strand_id
1 'polypeptide(L)' 'MKNEPLKLRKRGEDGSRIISVRIREEILTDLDRLANEVNYSRNELINLILAHGVKNIEIE' A
#
# COMPACT_ATOMS: atom_id res chain seq x y z
N MET A 1 33.50 -3.66 -20.47
CA MET A 1 32.47 -3.69 -19.45
C MET A 1 31.11 -3.42 -20.08
N LYS A 2 30.18 -4.30 -19.86
CA LYS A 2 28.83 -4.11 -20.39
C LYS A 2 28.05 -3.20 -19.49
N ASN A 3 27.45 -2.18 -20.09
CA ASN A 3 26.48 -1.35 -19.39
C ASN A 3 25.11 -1.86 -19.74
N GLU A 4 24.42 -2.34 -18.75
CA GLU A 4 23.04 -2.72 -18.94
C GLU A 4 22.17 -1.47 -18.99
N PRO A 5 21.21 -1.42 -19.90
CA PRO A 5 20.31 -0.28 -19.94
C PRO A 5 19.46 -0.25 -18.68
N LEU A 6 19.21 0.95 -18.19
CA LEU A 6 18.29 1.14 -17.08
C LEU A 6 16.89 0.82 -17.57
N LYS A 7 16.28 -0.18 -16.95
CA LYS A 7 14.91 -0.56 -17.27
C LYS A 7 13.96 0.15 -16.34
N LEU A 8 13.13 0.99 -16.90
CA LEU A 8 12.12 1.72 -16.15
C LEU A 8 10.75 1.12 -16.45
N ARG A 9 10.02 0.83 -15.39
CA ARG A 9 8.64 0.41 -15.53
C ARG A 9 7.73 1.62 -15.50
N LYS A 10 6.74 1.61 -16.34
CA LYS A 10 5.70 2.63 -16.27
C LYS A 10 4.92 2.47 -14.98
N ARG A 11 4.44 3.59 -14.46
CA ARG A 11 3.58 3.54 -13.29
C ARG A 11 2.35 2.69 -13.58
N GLY A 12 2.03 1.82 -12.64
CA GLY A 12 0.86 0.96 -12.73
C GLY A 12 1.06 -0.32 -13.49
N GLU A 13 2.24 -0.54 -14.12
CA GLU A 13 2.51 -1.81 -14.79
C GLU A 13 2.73 -2.96 -13.82
N ASP A 14 2.94 -2.67 -12.55
CA ASP A 14 3.03 -3.66 -11.48
C ASP A 14 1.67 -4.16 -10.99
N GLY A 15 0.60 -3.75 -11.65
CA GLY A 15 -0.76 -4.07 -11.24
C GLY A 15 -1.38 -3.10 -10.26
N SER A 16 -0.69 -1.99 -9.97
CA SER A 16 -1.19 -0.99 -9.02
C SER A 16 -1.83 0.19 -9.74
N ARG A 17 -2.78 0.81 -9.07
CA ARG A 17 -3.41 2.05 -9.53
C ARG A 17 -3.39 3.06 -8.40
N ILE A 18 -3.29 4.32 -8.77
CA ILE A 18 -3.36 5.42 -7.80
C ILE A 18 -4.82 5.82 -7.67
N ILE A 19 -5.31 5.79 -6.45
CA ILE A 19 -6.66 6.26 -6.12
C ILE A 19 -6.56 7.23 -4.96
N SER A 20 -7.60 8.04 -4.78
CA SER A 20 -7.69 8.95 -3.65
C SER A 20 -8.78 8.48 -2.70
N VAL A 21 -8.44 8.41 -1.43
CA VAL A 21 -9.37 7.98 -0.39
C VAL A 21 -9.31 8.98 0.76
N ARG A 22 -10.46 9.34 1.28
CA ARG A 22 -10.55 10.16 2.47
C ARG A 22 -10.55 9.25 3.69
N ILE A 23 -9.54 9.38 4.54
CA ILE A 23 -9.37 8.55 5.74
C ILE A 23 -9.52 9.41 6.97
N ARG A 24 -10.22 8.91 7.98
CA ARG A 24 -10.36 9.60 9.26
C ARG A 24 -8.98 9.77 9.91
N GLU A 25 -8.78 10.91 10.55
CA GLU A 25 -7.50 11.25 11.16
C GLU A 25 -7.06 10.23 12.22
N GLU A 26 -7.99 9.74 13.02
CA GLU A 26 -7.69 8.74 14.05
C GLU A 26 -7.20 7.42 13.44
N ILE A 27 -7.77 7.01 12.31
CA ILE A 27 -7.32 5.81 11.60
C ILE A 27 -5.95 6.04 11.00
N LEU A 28 -5.73 7.22 10.43
CA LEU A 28 -4.44 7.56 9.83
C LEU A 28 -3.33 7.56 10.87
N THR A 29 -3.61 8.11 12.06
CA THR A 29 -2.66 8.10 13.17
C THR A 29 -2.29 6.67 13.58
N ASP A 30 -3.28 5.81 13.68
CA ASP A 30 -3.05 4.40 14.03
C ASP A 30 -2.25 3.67 12.96
N LEU A 31 -2.53 3.97 11.69
CA LEU A 31 -1.77 3.40 10.58
C LEU A 31 -0.31 3.80 10.63
N ASP A 32 -0.03 5.07 10.87
CA ASP A 32 1.34 5.57 10.94
C ASP A 32 2.10 4.95 12.10
N ARG A 33 1.45 4.81 13.26
CA ARG A 33 2.04 4.17 14.42
C ARG A 33 2.39 2.72 14.13
N LEU A 34 1.44 1.97 13.56
CA LEU A 34 1.66 0.57 13.19
C LEU A 34 2.77 0.41 12.16
N ALA A 35 2.76 1.26 11.15
CA ALA A 35 3.78 1.21 10.10
C ALA A 35 5.18 1.40 10.69
N ASN A 36 5.31 2.32 11.64
CA ASN A 36 6.59 2.53 12.34
C ASN A 36 7.00 1.32 13.16
N GLU A 37 6.06 0.67 13.84
CA GLU A 37 6.35 -0.48 14.67
C GLU A 37 6.87 -1.69 13.85
N VAL A 38 6.35 -1.85 12.64
CA VAL A 38 6.70 -3.00 11.81
C VAL A 38 7.67 -2.64 10.67
N ASN A 39 8.14 -1.41 10.63
CA ASN A 39 9.05 -0.92 9.59
C ASN A 39 8.52 -1.06 8.17
N TYR A 40 7.22 -0.90 8.01
CA TYR A 40 6.59 -0.84 6.71
C TYR A 40 6.29 0.60 6.35
N SER A 41 6.20 0.89 5.06
CA SER A 41 5.64 2.15 4.65
C SER A 41 4.13 2.14 4.91
N ARG A 42 3.56 3.33 5.07
CA ARG A 42 2.10 3.44 5.24
C ARG A 42 1.37 2.81 4.05
N ASN A 43 1.88 3.05 2.86
CA ASN A 43 1.27 2.51 1.65
C ASN A 43 1.28 0.98 1.63
N GLU A 44 2.40 0.37 1.98
CA GLU A 44 2.50 -1.09 2.08
C GLU A 44 1.52 -1.65 3.11
N LEU A 45 1.46 -1.02 4.28
CA LEU A 45 0.57 -1.46 5.34
C LEU A 45 -0.90 -1.35 4.92
N ILE A 46 -1.28 -0.26 4.28
CA ILE A 46 -2.64 -0.06 3.78
C ILE A 46 -3.00 -1.19 2.81
N ASN A 47 -2.12 -1.51 1.87
CA ASN A 47 -2.39 -2.58 0.92
C ASN A 47 -2.58 -3.94 1.59
N LEU A 48 -1.75 -4.25 2.58
CA LEU A 48 -1.87 -5.50 3.33
C LEU A 48 -3.19 -5.59 4.10
N ILE A 49 -3.55 -4.50 4.78
CA ILE A 49 -4.79 -4.45 5.55
C ILE A 49 -6.01 -4.57 4.64
N LEU A 50 -6.01 -3.85 3.51
CA LEU A 50 -7.11 -3.90 2.57
C LEU A 50 -7.26 -5.29 1.95
N ALA A 51 -6.16 -5.91 1.57
CA ALA A 51 -6.19 -7.26 1.01
C ALA A 51 -6.78 -8.26 2.02
N HIS A 52 -6.37 -8.15 3.28
CA HIS A 52 -6.90 -9.00 4.34
C HIS A 52 -8.38 -8.71 4.60
N GLY A 53 -8.72 -7.42 4.71
CA GLY A 53 -10.10 -7.02 5.01
C GLY A 53 -11.09 -7.43 3.95
N VAL A 54 -10.75 -7.24 2.70
CA VAL A 54 -11.63 -7.59 1.58
C VAL A 54 -11.95 -9.09 1.58
N LYS A 55 -10.96 -9.92 1.90
CA LYS A 55 -11.14 -11.38 1.94
C LYS A 55 -11.97 -11.85 3.13
N ASN A 56 -12.06 -11.05 4.17
CA ASN A 56 -12.68 -11.44 5.44
C ASN A 56 -13.96 -10.69 5.75
N ILE A 57 -14.51 -9.96 4.79
CA ILE A 57 -15.79 -9.28 4.95
C ILE A 57 -16.93 -10.26 4.72
N GLU A 58 -17.85 -10.28 5.66
CA GLU A 58 -19.11 -11.00 5.50
C GLU A 58 -20.23 -10.00 5.22
N ILE A 59 -21.02 -10.29 4.22
CA ILE A 59 -22.18 -9.46 3.88
C ILE A 59 -23.42 -10.12 4.48
N GLU A 60 -24.05 -9.40 5.39
CA GLU A 60 -25.28 -9.85 6.03
C GLU A 60 -26.52 -9.35 5.28
#